data_2acf8398e539525f426e5b0f00f1feca
#
_entry.id   2acf8398e539525f426e5b0f00f1feca
#
_cell.length_a   1.000
_cell.length_b   1.000
_cell.length_c   1.000
_cell.angle_alpha   90.00
_cell.angle_beta   90.00
_cell.angle_gamma   90.00
#
_symmetry.space_group_name_H-M   'P 1'
#
loop_
_entity.id
_entity.type
_entity.pdbx_description
1 polymer ?
#
loop_
_entity_poly.entity_id
_entity_poly.type
_entity_poly.pdbx_seq_one_letter_code
_entity_poly.pdbx_strand_id
1 'polypeptide(L)'
;MIKIEKNTLQQEVWFPRTERGNNTFRKTYQDGFDDGYQDGLSSSKIKLYDGMQLAYSDIYDLNRYDFSDVKSGGNMFYNCRFYNDYYDLSFVGDWNDTGGIFSRIRLKNRDTTMIVKLREIRSFGAFYVVDADYPNSGTLHCTLTEKVKDAYMMFSYNYGFGTINLYGDFSECTGFREIVNWINSDGKTINFNHFDMGNETNKTEDVFGNTSKNWTIRISGNSPRSTFTRLLDDGTRYNHLDWTYCYGKERWTYDAVKKEWVLSGYDD
;
A
#
# COMPACT_ATOMS: atom_id res chain seq x y z
N MET A 1 27.03 22.13 -1.49
CA MET A 1 28.39 21.60 -1.80
C MET A 1 28.59 20.40 -0.91
N ILE A 2 28.56 19.19 -1.46
CA ILE A 2 28.73 17.96 -0.69
C ILE A 2 30.22 17.64 -0.73
N LYS A 3 30.88 17.65 0.42
CA LYS A 3 32.25 17.17 0.55
C LYS A 3 32.17 15.69 0.92
N ILE A 4 32.52 14.82 0.00
CA ILE A 4 32.71 13.40 0.27
C ILE A 4 34.14 13.23 0.72
N GLU A 5 34.38 13.11 2.03
CA GLU A 5 35.68 12.73 2.55
C GLU A 5 35.75 11.21 2.61
N LYS A 6 36.72 10.64 1.88
CA LYS A 6 36.89 9.20 1.68
C LYS A 6 37.12 8.34 2.94
N ASN A 7 37.20 8.91 4.12
CA ASN A 7 37.60 8.22 5.35
C ASN A 7 36.71 8.43 6.58
N THR A 8 35.50 8.97 6.44
CA THR A 8 34.58 9.10 7.59
C THR A 8 33.37 8.23 7.40
N LEU A 9 33.19 7.28 8.31
CA LEU A 9 32.12 6.28 8.36
C LEU A 9 30.72 6.86 8.70
N GLN A 10 30.56 8.17 8.67
CA GLN A 10 29.29 8.86 8.86
C GLN A 10 29.09 9.83 7.69
N GLN A 11 28.28 9.42 6.71
CA GLN A 11 27.86 10.31 5.65
C GLN A 11 26.45 10.80 5.96
N GLU A 12 26.31 12.07 6.30
CA GLU A 12 25.03 12.76 6.30
C GLU A 12 24.62 13.04 4.85
N VAL A 13 23.49 12.51 4.43
CA VAL A 13 22.97 12.72 3.08
C VAL A 13 21.81 13.72 3.15
N TRP A 14 22.02 14.90 2.62
CA TRP A 14 21.02 15.96 2.57
C TRP A 14 20.38 16.06 1.19
N PHE A 15 19.06 16.03 1.10
CA PHE A 15 18.32 16.07 -0.16
C PHE A 15 17.71 17.47 -0.38
N PRO A 16 18.05 18.18 -1.48
CA PRO A 16 17.36 19.41 -1.81
C PRO A 16 15.94 19.13 -2.30
N ARG A 17 14.98 19.94 -1.87
CA ARG A 17 13.53 19.78 -2.16
C ARG A 17 13.09 20.04 -3.62
N THR A 18 13.99 20.25 -4.56
CA THR A 18 13.64 20.56 -5.96
C THR A 18 13.93 19.39 -6.89
N GLU A 19 13.06 19.14 -7.86
CA GLU A 19 13.23 18.07 -8.86
C GLU A 19 14.57 18.11 -9.58
N ARG A 20 15.12 19.30 -9.88
CA ARG A 20 16.42 19.46 -10.52
C ARG A 20 17.58 19.02 -9.62
N GLY A 21 17.50 19.33 -8.35
CA GLY A 21 18.49 18.86 -7.36
C GLY A 21 18.48 17.36 -7.18
N ASN A 22 17.29 16.78 -7.19
CA ASN A 22 17.11 15.33 -7.03
C ASN A 22 17.73 14.51 -8.17
N ASN A 23 17.61 14.96 -9.43
CA ASN A 23 18.18 14.22 -10.57
C ASN A 23 19.71 14.25 -10.61
N THR A 24 20.34 15.36 -10.29
CA THR A 24 21.80 15.47 -10.22
C THR A 24 22.33 14.66 -9.03
N PHE A 25 21.67 14.75 -7.89
CA PHE A 25 22.03 13.99 -6.70
C PHE A 25 21.88 12.48 -6.92
N ARG A 26 20.79 12.06 -7.56
CA ARG A 26 20.53 10.64 -7.85
C ARG A 26 21.66 10.03 -8.70
N LYS A 27 22.14 10.71 -9.73
CA LYS A 27 23.23 10.22 -10.56
C LYS A 27 24.54 10.09 -9.77
N THR A 28 24.89 11.12 -9.02
CA THR A 28 26.11 11.12 -8.19
C THR A 28 26.04 10.11 -7.04
N TYR A 29 24.86 9.92 -6.47
CA TYR A 29 24.63 8.93 -5.39
C TYR A 29 24.75 7.52 -5.94
N GLN A 30 24.14 7.22 -7.09
CA GLN A 30 24.22 5.90 -7.72
C GLN A 30 25.66 5.55 -8.10
N ASP A 31 26.39 6.50 -8.72
CA ASP A 31 27.80 6.32 -9.09
C ASP A 31 28.67 6.07 -7.83
N GLY A 32 28.52 6.85 -6.78
CA GLY A 32 29.26 6.66 -5.52
C GLY A 32 28.83 5.42 -4.73
N PHE A 33 27.61 4.96 -4.93
CA PHE A 33 27.07 3.77 -4.31
C PHE A 33 27.56 2.50 -5.00
N ASP A 34 27.62 2.48 -6.32
CA ASP A 34 28.12 1.36 -7.10
C ASP A 34 29.64 1.18 -6.88
N ASP A 35 30.39 2.28 -6.79
CA ASP A 35 31.83 2.27 -6.44
C ASP A 35 32.07 1.77 -5.00
N GLY A 36 31.27 2.21 -4.02
CA GLY A 36 31.40 1.79 -2.62
C GLY A 36 31.00 0.33 -2.38
N TYR A 37 30.15 -0.23 -3.23
CA TYR A 37 29.76 -1.64 -3.18
C TYR A 37 30.89 -2.58 -3.59
N GLN A 38 31.70 -2.16 -4.56
CA GLN A 38 32.86 -2.93 -5.03
C GLN A 38 33.99 -2.95 -3.97
N ASP A 39 34.10 -1.91 -3.13
CA ASP A 39 35.21 -1.73 -2.18
C ASP A 39 34.95 -2.33 -0.79
N GLY A 40 33.89 -3.10 -0.56
CA GLY A 40 33.65 -3.82 0.71
C GLY A 40 33.24 -2.95 1.88
N LEU A 41 32.68 -1.76 1.64
CA LEU A 41 32.06 -0.88 2.67
C LEU A 41 30.73 -1.44 3.23
N SER A 42 30.59 -2.76 3.23
CA SER A 42 29.35 -3.49 3.54
C SER A 42 28.96 -3.52 5.03
N SER A 43 29.68 -2.89 5.92
CA SER A 43 29.42 -3.02 7.36
C SER A 43 28.71 -1.82 8.02
N SER A 44 28.64 -0.65 7.38
CA SER A 44 27.97 0.51 7.98
C SER A 44 26.69 0.87 7.23
N LYS A 45 25.58 0.87 7.95
CA LYS A 45 24.29 1.33 7.43
C LYS A 45 24.31 2.84 7.19
N ILE A 46 23.60 3.30 6.15
CA ILE A 46 23.35 4.72 5.91
C ILE A 46 22.34 5.18 6.96
N LYS A 47 22.77 6.06 7.87
CA LYS A 47 21.89 6.59 8.89
C LYS A 47 20.96 7.65 8.32
N LEU A 48 19.67 7.51 8.58
CA LEU A 48 18.63 8.46 8.21
C LEU A 48 18.14 9.19 9.48
N TYR A 49 17.76 10.43 9.29
CA TYR A 49 17.26 11.31 10.36
C TYR A 49 15.88 11.84 10.00
N ASP A 50 15.20 12.40 10.97
CA ASP A 50 13.89 13.01 10.80
C ASP A 50 13.89 14.05 9.66
N GLY A 51 12.91 13.95 8.77
CA GLY A 51 12.79 14.82 7.58
C GLY A 51 13.65 14.42 6.38
N MET A 52 14.52 13.41 6.49
CA MET A 52 15.18 12.81 5.32
C MET A 52 14.20 11.93 4.55
N GLN A 53 14.44 11.81 3.24
CA GLN A 53 13.62 11.01 2.34
C GLN A 53 14.50 10.25 1.37
N LEU A 54 14.13 9.00 1.09
CA LEU A 54 14.70 8.20 0.00
C LEU A 54 13.97 8.43 -1.33
N ALA A 55 13.17 9.49 -1.41
CA ALA A 55 12.36 9.80 -2.58
C ALA A 55 13.17 9.76 -3.89
N TYR A 56 12.55 9.20 -4.95
CA TYR A 56 13.15 9.00 -6.27
C TYR A 56 14.32 8.01 -6.33
N SER A 57 14.54 7.21 -5.29
CA SER A 57 15.65 6.24 -5.23
C SER A 57 15.24 4.86 -5.73
N ASP A 58 16.24 4.09 -6.09
CA ASP A 58 16.13 2.66 -6.37
C ASP A 58 16.40 1.88 -5.08
N ILE A 59 15.42 1.13 -4.64
CA ILE A 59 15.47 0.38 -3.38
C ILE A 59 15.74 -1.09 -3.68
N TYR A 60 16.97 -1.51 -3.46
CA TYR A 60 17.37 -2.90 -3.58
C TYR A 60 17.36 -3.63 -2.24
N ASP A 61 17.80 -2.97 -1.16
CA ASP A 61 17.89 -3.58 0.17
C ASP A 61 17.68 -2.51 1.25
N LEU A 62 16.64 -2.70 2.07
CA LEU A 62 16.35 -1.80 3.19
C LEU A 62 17.35 -1.95 4.34
N ASN A 63 18.05 -3.09 4.46
CA ASN A 63 19.05 -3.31 5.50
C ASN A 63 20.26 -2.38 5.38
N ARG A 64 20.41 -1.71 4.24
CA ARG A 64 21.44 -0.68 4.03
C ARG A 64 21.18 0.61 4.77
N TYR A 65 19.97 0.81 5.26
CA TYR A 65 19.56 2.03 5.93
C TYR A 65 19.33 1.79 7.41
N ASP A 66 19.69 2.76 8.21
CA ASP A 66 19.36 2.83 9.64
C ASP A 66 18.28 3.90 9.82
N PHE A 67 17.09 3.45 10.14
CA PHE A 67 15.90 4.29 10.34
C PHE A 67 15.65 4.64 11.82
N SER A 68 16.56 4.27 12.74
CA SER A 68 16.33 4.38 14.17
C SER A 68 16.03 5.80 14.67
N ASP A 69 16.53 6.82 13.98
CA ASP A 69 16.31 8.23 14.32
C ASP A 69 15.18 8.89 13.52
N VAL A 70 14.46 8.12 12.67
CA VAL A 70 13.34 8.63 11.91
C VAL A 70 12.06 8.53 12.74
N LYS A 71 11.41 9.66 12.98
CA LYS A 71 10.13 9.74 13.71
C LYS A 71 8.96 10.15 12.81
N SER A 72 9.26 10.76 11.65
CA SER A 72 8.28 11.20 10.68
C SER A 72 8.71 10.78 9.30
N GLY A 73 7.91 9.96 8.64
CA GLY A 73 8.21 9.32 7.35
C GLY A 73 7.42 9.85 6.17
N GLY A 74 6.80 11.04 6.29
CA GLY A 74 6.03 11.62 5.19
C GLY A 74 6.83 11.67 3.90
N ASN A 75 6.32 11.03 2.84
CA ASN A 75 6.98 10.89 1.54
C ASN A 75 8.34 10.17 1.55
N MET A 76 8.68 9.39 2.60
CA MET A 76 9.99 8.73 2.71
C MET A 76 10.36 7.95 1.43
N PHE A 77 9.44 7.18 0.87
CA PHE A 77 9.65 6.37 -0.32
C PHE A 77 8.91 6.93 -1.55
N TYR A 78 8.58 8.22 -1.55
CA TYR A 78 7.87 8.83 -2.67
C TYR A 78 8.61 8.60 -4.00
N ASN A 79 7.91 8.07 -5.00
CA ASN A 79 8.44 7.79 -6.34
C ASN A 79 9.68 6.88 -6.35
N CYS A 80 9.83 6.00 -5.36
CA CYS A 80 10.88 4.99 -5.33
C CYS A 80 10.55 3.79 -6.22
N ARG A 81 11.59 3.10 -6.67
CA ARG A 81 11.49 1.82 -7.38
C ARG A 81 12.01 0.70 -6.48
N PHE A 82 11.21 -0.33 -6.30
CA PHE A 82 11.49 -1.47 -5.46
C PHE A 82 11.87 -2.68 -6.32
N TYR A 83 13.09 -3.19 -6.14
CA TYR A 83 13.69 -4.20 -7.01
C TYR A 83 13.73 -5.61 -6.45
N ASN A 84 13.46 -5.80 -5.15
CA ASN A 84 13.40 -7.13 -4.55
C ASN A 84 11.98 -7.67 -4.54
N ASP A 85 11.86 -8.95 -4.31
CA ASP A 85 10.61 -9.71 -4.16
C ASP A 85 10.02 -9.63 -2.76
N TYR A 86 10.78 -9.15 -1.76
CA TYR A 86 10.32 -9.05 -0.38
C TYR A 86 10.85 -7.81 0.33
N TYR A 87 9.94 -7.09 1.01
CA TYR A 87 10.25 -5.95 1.85
C TYR A 87 9.45 -5.99 3.17
N ASP A 88 10.15 -5.98 4.30
CA ASP A 88 9.55 -5.77 5.61
C ASP A 88 9.76 -4.31 6.04
N LEU A 89 8.66 -3.58 6.05
CA LEU A 89 8.56 -2.16 6.42
C LEU A 89 7.73 -2.00 7.69
N SER A 90 7.67 -3.02 8.56
CA SER A 90 6.88 -2.99 9.79
C SER A 90 7.33 -1.90 10.77
N PHE A 91 8.59 -1.49 10.70
CA PHE A 91 9.16 -0.40 11.53
C PHE A 91 8.51 0.96 11.27
N VAL A 92 7.89 1.17 10.11
CA VAL A 92 7.18 2.41 9.76
C VAL A 92 6.00 2.69 10.71
N GLY A 93 5.45 1.65 11.34
CA GLY A 93 4.35 1.77 12.30
C GLY A 93 4.65 2.63 13.53
N ASP A 94 5.90 2.89 13.81
CA ASP A 94 6.32 3.72 14.94
C ASP A 94 6.45 5.22 14.56
N TRP A 95 6.26 5.56 13.28
CA TRP A 95 6.40 6.93 12.80
C TRP A 95 5.12 7.74 12.97
N ASN A 96 5.27 9.02 13.35
CA ASN A 96 4.16 9.92 13.64
C ASN A 96 3.42 10.41 12.39
N ASP A 97 4.12 10.52 11.25
CA ASP A 97 3.56 10.95 9.98
C ASP A 97 3.99 9.98 8.89
N THR A 98 3.01 9.41 8.21
CA THR A 98 3.19 8.48 7.08
C THR A 98 2.45 8.97 5.82
N GLY A 99 2.08 10.26 5.78
CA GLY A 99 1.39 10.85 4.63
C GLY A 99 2.18 10.68 3.34
N GLY A 100 1.57 10.04 2.33
CA GLY A 100 2.19 9.81 1.03
C GLY A 100 3.44 8.93 1.02
N ILE A 101 3.72 8.20 2.11
CA ILE A 101 4.98 7.48 2.31
C ILE A 101 5.37 6.57 1.14
N PHE A 102 4.41 5.86 0.55
CA PHE A 102 4.61 4.98 -0.62
C PHE A 102 3.92 5.53 -1.88
N SER A 103 3.68 6.83 -1.94
CA SER A 103 3.05 7.43 -3.12
C SER A 103 3.96 7.34 -4.34
N ARG A 104 3.38 6.94 -5.48
CA ARG A 104 4.07 6.81 -6.78
C ARG A 104 5.21 5.82 -6.79
N ILE A 105 5.22 4.83 -5.91
CA ILE A 105 6.21 3.76 -5.97
C ILE A 105 5.99 2.88 -7.20
N ARG A 106 7.09 2.21 -7.61
CA ARG A 106 7.05 1.22 -8.69
C ARG A 106 7.70 -0.09 -8.27
N LEU A 107 6.94 -1.17 -8.38
CA LEU A 107 7.43 -2.52 -8.15
C LEU A 107 8.10 -3.04 -9.42
N LYS A 108 9.35 -3.46 -9.31
CA LYS A 108 10.18 -3.89 -10.45
C LYS A 108 10.22 -5.40 -10.63
N ASN A 109 9.91 -6.17 -9.58
CA ASN A 109 9.88 -7.62 -9.63
C ASN A 109 8.44 -8.14 -9.70
N ARG A 110 8.31 -9.34 -10.27
CA ARG A 110 7.10 -10.13 -10.16
C ARG A 110 6.95 -10.62 -8.72
N ASP A 111 5.71 -10.72 -8.27
CA ASP A 111 5.35 -11.31 -6.97
C ASP A 111 5.97 -10.61 -5.74
N THR A 112 6.30 -9.31 -5.90
CA THR A 112 6.83 -8.51 -4.78
C THR A 112 5.87 -8.54 -3.60
N THR A 113 6.35 -8.97 -2.45
CA THR A 113 5.63 -8.93 -1.17
C THR A 113 6.12 -7.77 -0.32
N MET A 114 5.20 -6.90 0.09
CA MET A 114 5.48 -5.81 1.04
C MET A 114 4.68 -6.02 2.32
N ILE A 115 5.37 -6.05 3.45
CA ILE A 115 4.77 -6.03 4.78
C ILE A 115 4.94 -4.63 5.33
N VAL A 116 3.85 -3.97 5.65
CA VAL A 116 3.84 -2.59 6.13
C VAL A 116 2.98 -2.49 7.38
N LYS A 117 3.45 -1.75 8.37
CA LYS A 117 2.67 -1.36 9.53
C LYS A 117 2.55 0.15 9.54
N LEU A 118 1.34 0.68 9.65
CA LEU A 118 1.06 2.12 9.69
C LEU A 118 0.19 2.42 10.90
N ARG A 119 0.32 3.61 11.47
CA ARG A 119 -0.58 4.06 12.53
C ARG A 119 -1.98 4.27 11.98
N GLU A 120 -2.08 5.05 10.93
CA GLU A 120 -3.33 5.36 10.24
C GLU A 120 -3.09 5.52 8.73
N ILE A 121 -4.14 5.38 7.94
CA ILE A 121 -4.17 5.84 6.55
C ILE A 121 -5.22 6.94 6.47
N ARG A 122 -4.85 8.06 5.88
CA ARG A 122 -5.77 9.15 5.54
C ARG A 122 -6.13 9.09 4.07
N SER A 123 -7.19 9.77 3.68
CA SER A 123 -7.57 9.93 2.27
C SER A 123 -6.39 10.37 1.42
N PHE A 124 -6.26 9.81 0.20
CA PHE A 124 -5.08 9.96 -0.65
C PHE A 124 -3.77 9.56 0.04
N GLY A 125 -3.88 8.56 0.91
CA GLY A 125 -2.89 8.21 1.89
C GLY A 125 -1.63 7.54 1.38
N ALA A 126 -1.16 6.56 2.15
CA ALA A 126 0.18 5.98 2.02
C ALA A 126 0.48 5.36 0.63
N PHE A 127 -0.53 4.84 -0.07
CA PHE A 127 -0.36 4.05 -1.31
C PHE A 127 -0.99 4.70 -2.56
N TYR A 128 -0.98 6.00 -2.66
CA TYR A 128 -1.48 6.69 -3.84
C TYR A 128 -0.55 6.49 -5.04
N VAL A 129 -1.06 5.89 -6.12
CA VAL A 129 -0.31 5.47 -7.32
C VAL A 129 0.78 4.44 -6.99
N VAL A 130 0.43 3.18 -7.04
CA VAL A 130 1.41 2.08 -7.02
C VAL A 130 1.48 1.47 -8.40
N ASP A 131 2.59 1.69 -9.10
CA ASP A 131 2.85 1.15 -10.43
C ASP A 131 3.68 -0.16 -10.35
N ALA A 132 3.74 -0.92 -11.41
CA ALA A 132 4.58 -2.11 -11.49
C ALA A 132 4.95 -2.47 -12.92
N ASP A 133 6.13 -3.09 -13.10
CA ASP A 133 6.51 -3.67 -14.39
C ASP A 133 5.68 -4.94 -14.69
N TYR A 134 5.15 -5.58 -13.65
CA TYR A 134 4.25 -6.73 -13.71
C TYR A 134 2.96 -6.40 -12.95
N PRO A 135 1.96 -5.79 -13.61
CA PRO A 135 0.71 -5.41 -12.95
C PRO A 135 0.01 -6.59 -12.28
N ASN A 136 -0.60 -6.34 -11.12
CA ASN A 136 -1.34 -7.33 -10.33
C ASN A 136 -0.53 -8.55 -9.86
N SER A 137 0.77 -8.47 -9.82
CA SER A 137 1.58 -9.59 -9.34
C SER A 137 2.01 -9.45 -7.87
N GLY A 138 2.04 -8.22 -7.33
CA GLY A 138 2.50 -7.98 -5.96
C GLY A 138 1.46 -8.33 -4.89
N THR A 139 1.96 -8.55 -3.67
CA THR A 139 1.14 -8.74 -2.46
C THR A 139 1.50 -7.69 -1.41
N LEU A 140 0.49 -6.98 -0.91
CA LEU A 140 0.61 -6.04 0.19
C LEU A 140 -0.02 -6.63 1.45
N HIS A 141 0.73 -6.67 2.56
CA HIS A 141 0.22 -6.88 3.91
C HIS A 141 0.32 -5.56 4.66
N CYS A 142 -0.80 -4.90 4.88
CA CYS A 142 -0.86 -3.61 5.56
C CYS A 142 -1.60 -3.75 6.89
N THR A 143 -0.92 -3.48 8.00
CA THR A 143 -1.50 -3.46 9.33
C THR A 143 -1.66 -2.03 9.81
N LEU A 144 -2.88 -1.64 10.18
CA LEU A 144 -3.21 -0.35 10.76
C LEU A 144 -3.30 -0.52 12.28
N THR A 145 -2.56 0.28 13.04
CA THR A 145 -2.49 0.15 14.50
C THR A 145 -3.48 1.05 15.24
N GLU A 146 -4.00 2.06 14.55
CA GLU A 146 -5.06 2.93 15.05
C GLU A 146 -6.36 2.66 14.28
N LYS A 147 -7.50 3.04 14.86
CA LYS A 147 -8.79 2.93 14.22
C LYS A 147 -8.88 3.80 12.98
N VAL A 148 -9.39 3.22 11.91
CA VAL A 148 -9.59 3.94 10.64
C VAL A 148 -10.78 4.87 10.78
N LYS A 149 -10.56 6.16 10.53
CA LYS A 149 -11.60 7.19 10.58
C LYS A 149 -12.15 7.56 9.20
N ASP A 150 -11.30 7.46 8.19
CA ASP A 150 -11.66 7.74 6.79
C ASP A 150 -10.89 6.82 5.86
N ALA A 151 -11.61 6.04 5.08
CA ALA A 151 -11.05 5.08 4.12
C ALA A 151 -11.12 5.56 2.67
N TYR A 152 -11.49 6.83 2.44
CA TYR A 152 -11.65 7.38 1.10
C TYR A 152 -10.35 7.31 0.30
N MET A 153 -10.41 6.64 -0.85
CA MET A 153 -9.29 6.49 -1.79
C MET A 153 -7.98 5.96 -1.18
N MET A 154 -8.06 5.06 -0.19
CA MET A 154 -6.87 4.51 0.48
C MET A 154 -5.84 3.94 -0.50
N PHE A 155 -6.29 3.24 -1.53
CA PHE A 155 -5.45 2.53 -2.50
C PHE A 155 -5.75 2.98 -3.94
N SER A 156 -5.90 4.28 -4.16
CA SER A 156 -6.16 4.81 -5.50
C SER A 156 -4.98 4.59 -6.44
N TYR A 157 -5.29 4.28 -7.70
CA TYR A 157 -4.29 4.04 -8.76
C TYR A 157 -3.29 2.93 -8.44
N ASN A 158 -3.72 1.89 -7.73
CA ASN A 158 -2.87 0.77 -7.37
C ASN A 158 -2.85 -0.30 -8.46
N TYR A 159 -1.87 -0.26 -9.33
CA TYR A 159 -1.65 -1.25 -10.39
C TYR A 159 -0.70 -2.38 -9.97
N GLY A 160 0.13 -2.16 -8.96
CA GLY A 160 1.20 -3.07 -8.57
C GLY A 160 0.73 -4.30 -7.81
N PHE A 161 -0.13 -4.08 -6.80
CA PHE A 161 -0.58 -5.18 -5.95
C PHE A 161 -1.82 -5.87 -6.51
N GLY A 162 -1.71 -7.17 -6.79
CA GLY A 162 -2.83 -8.05 -7.12
C GLY A 162 -3.59 -8.50 -5.88
N THR A 163 -2.88 -8.64 -4.76
CA THR A 163 -3.46 -8.99 -3.46
C THR A 163 -3.16 -7.90 -2.44
N ILE A 164 -4.19 -7.42 -1.75
CA ILE A 164 -4.09 -6.48 -0.64
C ILE A 164 -4.72 -7.13 0.60
N ASN A 165 -3.88 -7.38 1.61
CA ASN A 165 -4.32 -7.86 2.92
C ASN A 165 -4.31 -6.70 3.90
N LEU A 166 -5.48 -6.25 4.33
CA LEU A 166 -5.66 -5.10 5.19
C LEU A 166 -6.14 -5.54 6.57
N TYR A 167 -5.30 -5.30 7.57
CA TYR A 167 -5.56 -5.57 8.98
C TYR A 167 -5.78 -4.25 9.69
N GLY A 168 -7.01 -3.99 10.15
CA GLY A 168 -7.33 -2.74 10.82
C GLY A 168 -8.72 -2.76 11.45
N ASP A 169 -8.96 -1.83 12.35
CA ASP A 169 -10.26 -1.60 12.97
C ASP A 169 -10.97 -0.45 12.25
N PHE A 170 -12.04 -0.76 11.56
CA PHE A 170 -12.86 0.18 10.79
C PHE A 170 -14.15 0.59 11.54
N SER A 171 -14.32 0.21 12.81
CA SER A 171 -15.57 0.44 13.56
C SER A 171 -15.94 1.92 13.72
N GLU A 172 -14.96 2.83 13.63
CA GLU A 172 -15.18 4.29 13.70
C GLU A 172 -15.09 4.98 12.33
N CYS A 173 -14.94 4.20 11.26
CA CYS A 173 -14.78 4.77 9.93
C CYS A 173 -16.07 5.39 9.43
N THR A 174 -15.99 6.65 9.03
CA THR A 174 -17.12 7.41 8.50
C THR A 174 -17.08 7.63 7.00
N GLY A 175 -15.98 7.28 6.32
CA GLY A 175 -15.74 7.48 4.89
C GLY A 175 -15.45 6.18 4.14
N PHE A 176 -16.48 5.36 3.85
CA PHE A 176 -16.33 4.15 3.02
C PHE A 176 -16.64 4.45 1.55
N ARG A 177 -15.86 5.27 0.93
CA ARG A 177 -16.06 5.62 -0.47
C ARG A 177 -14.80 5.35 -1.24
N GLU A 178 -14.94 4.65 -2.36
CA GLU A 178 -13.85 4.49 -3.32
C GLU A 178 -12.53 4.05 -2.65
N ILE A 179 -12.61 3.13 -1.67
CA ILE A 179 -11.43 2.62 -0.94
C ILE A 179 -10.32 2.24 -1.92
N VAL A 180 -10.72 1.66 -3.05
CA VAL A 180 -9.84 1.32 -4.16
C VAL A 180 -10.44 1.91 -5.43
N ASN A 181 -9.86 2.98 -5.95
CA ASN A 181 -10.41 3.72 -7.09
C ASN A 181 -9.40 3.85 -8.22
N TRP A 182 -9.91 4.11 -9.43
CA TRP A 182 -9.11 4.34 -10.63
C TRP A 182 -8.09 3.25 -10.94
N ILE A 183 -8.46 1.98 -10.73
CA ILE A 183 -7.63 0.85 -11.09
C ILE A 183 -8.26 0.16 -12.29
N ASN A 184 -7.60 0.22 -13.42
CA ASN A 184 -8.00 -0.49 -14.63
C ASN A 184 -7.21 -1.81 -14.71
N SER A 185 -7.48 -2.73 -13.78
CA SER A 185 -6.84 -4.04 -13.75
C SER A 185 -7.77 -5.08 -13.14
N ASP A 186 -7.99 -6.15 -13.88
CA ASP A 186 -8.87 -7.25 -13.50
C ASP A 186 -8.18 -8.21 -12.51
N GLY A 187 -8.98 -9.00 -11.80
CA GLY A 187 -8.51 -10.13 -11.02
C GLY A 187 -7.83 -9.81 -9.68
N LYS A 188 -8.11 -8.66 -9.08
CA LYS A 188 -7.56 -8.32 -7.76
C LYS A 188 -8.25 -9.06 -6.63
N THR A 189 -7.50 -9.28 -5.56
CA THR A 189 -8.03 -9.79 -4.28
C THR A 189 -7.77 -8.77 -3.17
N ILE A 190 -8.82 -8.40 -2.43
CA ILE A 190 -8.73 -7.54 -1.26
C ILE A 190 -9.30 -8.28 -0.08
N ASN A 191 -8.46 -8.47 0.94
CA ASN A 191 -8.80 -9.18 2.15
C ASN A 191 -8.84 -8.20 3.34
N PHE A 192 -10.00 -8.07 3.99
CA PHE A 192 -10.16 -7.33 5.23
C PHE A 192 -10.21 -8.31 6.39
N ASN A 193 -9.29 -8.17 7.35
CA ASN A 193 -9.31 -9.01 8.55
C ASN A 193 -10.50 -8.69 9.47
N HIS A 194 -10.82 -7.39 9.60
CA HIS A 194 -12.04 -6.93 10.28
C HIS A 194 -12.56 -5.71 9.54
N PHE A 195 -13.81 -5.78 9.04
CA PHE A 195 -14.43 -4.70 8.30
C PHE A 195 -15.83 -4.46 8.85
N ASP A 196 -16.03 -3.34 9.51
CA ASP A 196 -17.30 -2.94 10.09
C ASP A 196 -17.71 -1.58 9.51
N MET A 197 -18.78 -1.60 8.74
CA MET A 197 -19.37 -0.37 8.16
C MET A 197 -20.34 0.33 9.14
N GLY A 198 -20.50 -0.20 10.34
CA GLY A 198 -21.44 0.34 11.33
C GLY A 198 -22.89 0.32 10.86
N ASN A 199 -23.75 1.05 11.56
CA ASN A 199 -25.17 1.20 11.22
C ASN A 199 -25.45 2.42 10.31
N GLU A 200 -24.45 3.06 9.77
CA GLU A 200 -24.65 4.27 8.99
C GLU A 200 -25.38 3.98 7.67
N THR A 201 -26.65 4.36 7.65
CA THR A 201 -27.55 4.23 6.50
C THR A 201 -27.30 5.27 5.41
N ASN A 202 -26.47 6.27 5.66
CA ASN A 202 -26.36 7.47 4.82
C ASN A 202 -25.26 7.42 3.74
N LYS A 203 -24.54 6.32 3.60
CA LYS A 203 -23.46 6.25 2.60
C LYS A 203 -23.87 5.43 1.40
N THR A 204 -24.35 6.16 0.42
CA THR A 204 -24.87 5.68 -0.85
C THR A 204 -23.81 5.69 -1.96
N GLU A 205 -22.54 5.76 -1.60
CA GLU A 205 -21.44 5.88 -2.55
C GLU A 205 -20.74 4.53 -2.71
N ASP A 206 -20.23 4.27 -3.91
CA ASP A 206 -19.50 3.04 -4.24
C ASP A 206 -18.31 2.82 -3.31
N VAL A 207 -18.36 1.76 -2.50
CA VAL A 207 -17.28 1.44 -1.54
C VAL A 207 -15.95 1.22 -2.25
N PHE A 208 -15.98 0.62 -3.43
CA PHE A 208 -14.75 0.28 -4.16
C PHE A 208 -14.45 1.18 -5.35
N GLY A 209 -15.42 1.99 -5.83
CA GLY A 209 -15.24 3.01 -6.84
C GLY A 209 -14.61 2.54 -8.15
N ASN A 210 -14.79 1.27 -8.52
CA ASN A 210 -14.05 0.66 -9.60
C ASN A 210 -14.93 -0.13 -10.55
N THR A 211 -14.59 -0.10 -11.83
CA THR A 211 -15.28 -0.83 -12.91
C THR A 211 -14.49 -2.03 -13.44
N SER A 212 -13.34 -2.38 -12.85
CA SER A 212 -12.56 -3.55 -13.24
C SER A 212 -13.30 -4.85 -12.93
N LYS A 213 -12.88 -5.96 -13.57
CA LYS A 213 -13.60 -7.22 -13.57
C LYS A 213 -12.94 -8.28 -12.69
N ASN A 214 -13.75 -9.27 -12.29
CA ASN A 214 -13.27 -10.49 -11.62
C ASN A 214 -12.50 -10.23 -10.32
N TRP A 215 -12.88 -9.21 -9.56
CA TRP A 215 -12.28 -8.98 -8.27
C TRP A 215 -12.83 -9.94 -7.22
N THR A 216 -12.01 -10.22 -6.22
CA THR A 216 -12.41 -10.99 -5.04
C THR A 216 -12.29 -10.10 -3.81
N ILE A 217 -13.41 -9.85 -3.14
CA ILE A 217 -13.48 -9.12 -1.88
C ILE A 217 -13.74 -10.11 -0.76
N ARG A 218 -12.83 -10.20 0.20
CA ARG A 218 -12.92 -11.10 1.35
C ARG A 218 -13.01 -10.30 2.63
N ILE A 219 -14.02 -10.57 3.42
CA ILE A 219 -14.08 -10.08 4.80
C ILE A 219 -14.09 -11.26 5.76
N SER A 220 -13.39 -11.14 6.88
CA SER A 220 -13.35 -12.20 7.87
C SER A 220 -14.71 -12.42 8.50
N GLY A 221 -14.95 -13.64 9.01
CA GLY A 221 -16.16 -13.96 9.76
C GLY A 221 -16.31 -13.19 11.08
N ASN A 222 -15.29 -12.44 11.51
CA ASN A 222 -15.37 -11.52 12.65
C ASN A 222 -16.05 -10.20 12.29
N SER A 223 -16.21 -9.90 11.00
CA SER A 223 -16.93 -8.72 10.53
C SER A 223 -18.45 -8.90 10.75
N PRO A 224 -19.20 -7.82 10.98
CA PRO A 224 -20.66 -7.91 11.08
C PRO A 224 -21.28 -8.44 9.78
N ARG A 225 -22.23 -9.36 9.89
CA ARG A 225 -22.97 -9.88 8.72
C ARG A 225 -23.72 -8.78 7.97
N SER A 226 -24.19 -7.75 8.67
CA SER A 226 -24.79 -6.57 8.06
C SER A 226 -23.87 -5.84 7.11
N THR A 227 -22.57 -5.73 7.45
CA THR A 227 -21.55 -5.17 6.56
C THR A 227 -21.44 -5.99 5.27
N PHE A 228 -21.40 -7.32 5.40
CA PHE A 228 -21.34 -8.19 4.22
C PHE A 228 -22.57 -8.04 3.32
N THR A 229 -23.78 -8.01 3.89
CA THR A 229 -25.01 -7.79 3.12
C THR A 229 -24.97 -6.47 2.37
N ARG A 230 -24.52 -5.40 3.01
CA ARG A 230 -24.34 -4.08 2.36
C ARG A 230 -23.34 -4.11 1.20
N LEU A 231 -22.26 -4.86 1.32
CA LEU A 231 -21.30 -5.02 0.21
C LEU A 231 -21.91 -5.74 -0.99
N LEU A 232 -22.80 -6.72 -0.78
CA LEU A 232 -23.54 -7.36 -1.86
C LEU A 232 -24.52 -6.41 -2.54
N ASP A 233 -25.24 -5.60 -1.74
CA ASP A 233 -26.15 -4.57 -2.25
C ASP A 233 -25.40 -3.51 -3.05
N ASP A 234 -24.23 -3.09 -2.57
CA ASP A 234 -23.33 -2.16 -3.24
C ASP A 234 -22.83 -2.76 -4.57
N GLY A 235 -22.41 -4.02 -4.55
CA GLY A 235 -22.01 -4.76 -5.74
C GLY A 235 -23.11 -4.82 -6.81
N THR A 236 -24.37 -4.97 -6.42
CA THR A 236 -25.51 -4.90 -7.35
C THR A 236 -25.72 -3.49 -7.87
N ARG A 237 -25.70 -2.50 -6.98
CA ARG A 237 -25.96 -1.09 -7.29
C ARG A 237 -24.96 -0.50 -8.25
N TYR A 238 -23.67 -0.85 -8.10
CA TYR A 238 -22.57 -0.31 -8.91
C TYR A 238 -22.05 -1.26 -9.98
N ASN A 239 -22.84 -2.31 -10.26
CA ASN A 239 -22.61 -3.26 -11.35
C ASN A 239 -21.30 -4.06 -11.21
N HIS A 240 -20.93 -4.43 -9.98
CA HIS A 240 -19.81 -5.35 -9.70
C HIS A 240 -20.26 -6.83 -9.77
N LEU A 241 -21.11 -7.17 -10.73
CA LEU A 241 -21.83 -8.45 -10.80
C LEU A 241 -20.92 -9.64 -11.16
N ASP A 242 -19.75 -9.38 -11.70
CA ASP A 242 -18.72 -10.37 -12.03
C ASP A 242 -17.67 -10.54 -10.92
N TRP A 243 -17.86 -9.87 -9.80
CA TRP A 243 -16.98 -10.01 -8.65
C TRP A 243 -17.40 -11.19 -7.76
N THR A 244 -16.44 -11.67 -6.97
CA THR A 244 -16.68 -12.66 -5.92
C THR A 244 -16.59 -11.99 -4.56
N TYR A 245 -17.60 -12.20 -3.71
CA TYR A 245 -17.60 -11.73 -2.34
C TYR A 245 -17.50 -12.90 -1.39
N CYS A 246 -16.60 -12.82 -0.40
CA CYS A 246 -16.42 -13.87 0.61
C CYS A 246 -16.66 -13.33 2.01
N TYR A 247 -17.36 -14.12 2.83
CA TYR A 247 -17.60 -13.88 4.25
C TYR A 247 -17.11 -15.08 5.07
N GLY A 248 -16.00 -14.90 5.78
CA GLY A 248 -15.31 -16.04 6.36
C GLY A 248 -14.95 -17.06 5.28
N LYS A 249 -15.48 -18.27 5.38
CA LYS A 249 -15.31 -19.32 4.37
C LYS A 249 -16.35 -19.29 3.24
N GLU A 250 -17.45 -18.60 3.40
CA GLU A 250 -18.51 -18.52 2.41
C GLU A 250 -18.07 -17.76 1.16
N ARG A 251 -18.34 -18.30 -0.02
CA ARG A 251 -18.11 -17.66 -1.31
C ARG A 251 -19.42 -17.36 -1.99
N TRP A 252 -19.62 -16.13 -2.41
CA TRP A 252 -20.84 -15.63 -3.04
C TRP A 252 -20.54 -15.05 -4.43
N THR A 253 -21.36 -15.42 -5.40
CA THR A 253 -21.31 -14.91 -6.77
C THR A 253 -22.70 -14.50 -7.21
N TYR A 254 -22.79 -13.60 -8.19
CA TYR A 254 -24.08 -13.16 -8.72
C TYR A 254 -24.62 -14.15 -9.76
N ASP A 255 -25.84 -14.62 -9.54
CA ASP A 255 -26.60 -15.43 -10.50
C ASP A 255 -27.40 -14.51 -11.42
N ALA A 256 -26.95 -14.33 -12.66
CA ALA A 256 -27.59 -13.44 -13.62
C ALA A 256 -29.01 -13.90 -14.04
N VAL A 257 -29.33 -15.20 -13.88
CA VAL A 257 -30.66 -15.74 -14.19
C VAL A 257 -31.66 -15.41 -13.08
N LYS A 258 -31.23 -15.64 -11.85
CA LYS A 258 -32.04 -15.33 -10.66
C LYS A 258 -32.03 -13.87 -10.30
N LYS A 259 -31.03 -13.11 -10.77
CA LYS A 259 -30.75 -11.71 -10.43
C LYS A 259 -30.53 -11.49 -8.91
N GLU A 260 -29.77 -12.42 -8.31
CA GLU A 260 -29.45 -12.39 -6.88
C GLU A 260 -28.04 -12.91 -6.60
N TRP A 261 -27.49 -12.55 -5.46
CA TRP A 261 -26.25 -13.15 -4.94
C TRP A 261 -26.54 -14.51 -4.35
N VAL A 262 -25.80 -15.52 -4.76
CA VAL A 262 -25.96 -16.89 -4.31
C VAL A 262 -24.67 -17.41 -3.65
N LEU A 263 -24.83 -18.22 -2.61
CA LEU A 263 -23.72 -18.97 -2.04
C LEU A 263 -23.26 -20.00 -3.08
N SER A 264 -22.07 -19.78 -3.64
CA SER A 264 -21.51 -20.61 -4.71
C SER A 264 -20.51 -21.67 -4.22
N GLY A 265 -20.10 -21.59 -2.95
CA GLY A 265 -19.18 -22.55 -2.34
C GLY A 265 -18.58 -22.08 -1.03
N TYR A 266 -17.59 -22.84 -0.58
CA TYR A 266 -16.80 -22.53 0.59
C TYR A 266 -15.31 -22.62 0.24
N ASP A 267 -14.52 -21.71 0.81
CA ASP A 267 -13.06 -21.79 0.75
C ASP A 267 -12.55 -22.82 1.78
N ASP A 268 -11.47 -23.50 1.50
CA ASP A 268 -10.84 -24.52 2.34
C ASP A 268 -10.31 -23.95 3.68
#